data_635f4d7ca4a4a5704d16394dc06ef68d
#
_entry.id   635f4d7ca4a4a5704d16394dc06ef68d
#
_cell.length_a   1.000
_cell.length_b   1.000
_cell.length_c   1.000
_cell.angle_alpha   90.00
_cell.angle_beta   90.00
_cell.angle_gamma   90.00
#
_symmetry.space_group_name_H-M   'P 1'
#
loop_
_entity.id
_entity.type
_entity.pdbx_description
1 polymer ?
#
loop_
_entity_poly.entity_id
_entity_poly.type
_entity_poly.pdbx_seq_one_letter_code
_entity_poly.pdbx_strand_id
1 'polypeptide(L)'
;KEMIENEESNWELGGDYEYSFANGSRLAFLFVANDEIRNSVRERFLADPASSPLSKNLYIDSQRQTKELILQTNYNFSLTEGQSLRIGFERAINELNSALFIASPFGTETASEKYGGLSLVPSSSNAGTQVKEKRYEGFAFHNWTINDKSSLETSLVYENSEISQTGVVSKKRDFQFWRPSLDYRYNFADNFRFRGTIRRNVSQLSFSAFAATANNDDRDINGFAGNPELEPETSWAYNGELEYRLPNDAGVLATGLFYSDIDNKIGKIIATVDPSQPQSATGNVGPSKQMGWFT
;
A
#
# COMPACT_ATOMS: atom_id res chain seq x y z
N LYS A 1 30.18 15.41 4.51
CA LYS A 1 30.19 14.35 3.48
C LYS A 1 29.25 13.25 3.91
N GLU A 2 28.46 12.73 2.97
CA GLU A 2 27.65 11.53 3.18
C GLU A 2 28.07 10.45 2.19
N MET A 3 27.93 9.21 2.63
CA MET A 3 28.10 8.01 1.82
C MET A 3 26.88 7.15 2.04
N ILE A 4 26.31 6.66 0.94
CA ILE A 4 25.17 5.74 0.97
C ILE A 4 25.54 4.56 0.08
N GLU A 5 25.41 3.37 0.63
CA GLU A 5 25.60 2.11 -0.08
C GLU A 5 24.28 1.36 -0.05
N ASN A 6 23.79 0.98 -1.22
CA ASN A 6 22.55 0.23 -1.37
C ASN A 6 22.84 -1.09 -2.07
N GLU A 7 22.31 -2.16 -1.50
CA GLU A 7 22.31 -3.49 -2.09
C GLU A 7 20.85 -3.94 -2.25
N GLU A 8 20.48 -4.34 -3.47
CA GLU A 8 19.16 -4.81 -3.78
C GLU A 8 19.22 -6.13 -4.54
N SER A 9 18.41 -7.08 -4.14
CA SER A 9 18.21 -8.36 -4.82
C SER A 9 16.76 -8.72 -4.82
N ASN A 10 16.24 -9.11 -5.98
CA ASN A 10 14.85 -9.55 -6.10
C ASN A 10 14.70 -10.72 -7.06
N TRP A 11 13.66 -11.51 -6.84
CA TRP A 11 13.16 -12.46 -7.83
C TRP A 11 11.63 -12.48 -7.80
N GLU A 12 11.04 -12.74 -8.94
CA GLU A 12 9.60 -12.95 -9.09
C GLU A 12 9.35 -14.15 -9.97
N LEU A 13 8.38 -14.96 -9.57
CA LEU A 13 7.86 -16.08 -10.35
C LEU A 13 6.33 -15.96 -10.39
N GLY A 14 5.77 -15.90 -11.59
CA GLY A 14 4.33 -15.85 -11.80
C GLY A 14 3.90 -16.77 -12.94
N GLY A 15 2.66 -17.16 -12.92
CA GLY A 15 2.04 -17.92 -13.99
C GLY A 15 0.53 -17.93 -13.88
N ASP A 16 -0.10 -18.14 -15.03
CA ASP A 16 -1.54 -18.28 -15.12
C ASP A 16 -1.92 -19.47 -16.00
N TYR A 17 -3.11 -19.98 -15.77
CA TYR A 17 -3.73 -21.02 -16.58
C TYR A 17 -5.21 -20.73 -16.76
N GLU A 18 -5.69 -20.76 -17.98
CA GLU A 18 -7.09 -20.62 -18.30
C GLU A 18 -7.61 -21.87 -19.03
N TYR A 19 -8.75 -22.38 -18.60
CA TYR A 19 -9.48 -23.44 -19.26
C TYR A 19 -10.84 -22.95 -19.74
N SER A 20 -11.09 -23.06 -21.03
CA SER A 20 -12.37 -22.71 -21.67
C SER A 20 -13.24 -23.95 -21.86
N PHE A 21 -14.43 -23.90 -21.30
CA PHE A 21 -15.42 -24.96 -21.42
C PHE A 21 -16.21 -24.85 -22.73
N ALA A 22 -16.80 -25.96 -23.19
CA ALA A 22 -17.61 -25.98 -24.41
C ALA A 22 -18.83 -25.05 -24.38
N ASN A 23 -19.35 -24.71 -23.19
CA ASN A 23 -20.45 -23.76 -22.98
C ASN A 23 -20.00 -22.29 -22.99
N GLY A 24 -18.73 -21.99 -23.28
CA GLY A 24 -18.15 -20.65 -23.32
C GLY A 24 -17.74 -20.10 -21.97
N SER A 25 -17.97 -20.83 -20.88
CA SER A 25 -17.46 -20.42 -19.55
C SER A 25 -15.95 -20.66 -19.46
N ARG A 26 -15.28 -19.93 -18.52
CA ARG A 26 -13.83 -20.01 -18.34
C ARG A 26 -13.46 -20.09 -16.87
N LEU A 27 -12.54 -21.01 -16.56
CA LEU A 27 -11.91 -21.12 -15.25
C LEU A 27 -10.46 -20.68 -15.37
N ALA A 28 -10.07 -19.74 -14.53
CA ALA A 28 -8.70 -19.23 -14.52
C ALA A 28 -8.06 -19.40 -13.13
N PHE A 29 -6.77 -19.69 -13.15
CA PHE A 29 -5.89 -19.74 -11.99
C PHE A 29 -4.73 -18.80 -12.23
N LEU A 30 -4.33 -18.09 -11.18
CA LEU A 30 -3.16 -17.21 -11.17
C LEU A 30 -2.35 -17.53 -9.92
N PHE A 31 -1.02 -17.53 -10.05
CA PHE A 31 -0.13 -17.45 -8.89
C PHE A 31 0.98 -16.44 -9.15
N VAL A 32 1.40 -15.76 -8.07
CA VAL A 32 2.57 -14.87 -8.04
C VAL A 32 3.33 -15.14 -6.76
N ALA A 33 4.64 -15.26 -6.85
CA ALA A 33 5.54 -15.33 -5.70
C ALA A 33 6.74 -14.40 -5.93
N ASN A 34 7.07 -13.57 -4.96
CA ASN A 34 8.25 -12.71 -5.03
C ASN A 34 8.97 -12.65 -3.68
N ASP A 35 10.25 -12.30 -3.75
CA ASP A 35 11.11 -12.01 -2.59
C ASP A 35 12.06 -10.88 -3.01
N GLU A 36 12.02 -9.79 -2.27
CA GLU A 36 12.85 -8.60 -2.47
C GLU A 36 13.64 -8.32 -1.19
N ILE A 37 14.95 -8.19 -1.31
CA ILE A 37 15.85 -7.82 -0.24
C ILE A 37 16.47 -6.46 -0.59
N ARG A 38 16.39 -5.51 0.34
CA ARG A 38 17.03 -4.20 0.25
C ARG A 38 17.79 -3.92 1.52
N ASN A 39 19.09 -3.72 1.37
CA ASN A 39 19.99 -3.30 2.43
C ASN A 39 20.53 -1.92 2.09
N SER A 40 20.59 -1.03 3.07
CA SER A 40 21.11 0.32 2.87
C SER A 40 21.96 0.72 4.07
N VAL A 41 23.21 1.06 3.82
CA VAL A 41 24.11 1.64 4.82
C VAL A 41 24.34 3.09 4.49
N ARG A 42 24.10 3.98 5.44
CA ARG A 42 24.37 5.41 5.33
C ARG A 42 25.34 5.84 6.39
N GLU A 43 26.41 6.50 5.97
CA GLU A 43 27.43 7.09 6.84
C GLU A 43 27.50 8.60 6.60
N ARG A 44 27.53 9.38 7.67
CA ARG A 44 27.72 10.82 7.62
C ARG A 44 28.98 11.23 8.35
N PHE A 45 29.72 12.11 7.70
CA PHE A 45 30.97 12.67 8.22
C PHE A 45 30.82 14.20 8.31
N LEU A 46 31.13 14.75 9.46
CA LEU A 46 31.15 16.19 9.68
C LEU A 46 32.60 16.64 9.93
N ALA A 47 32.89 17.86 9.49
CA ALA A 47 34.13 18.55 9.90
C ALA A 47 33.90 19.14 11.28
N ASP A 48 34.81 18.85 12.21
CA ASP A 48 34.88 19.63 13.45
C ASP A 48 35.64 20.94 13.13
N PRO A 49 35.01 22.12 13.39
CA PRO A 49 35.69 23.39 13.16
C PRO A 49 37.02 23.57 13.93
N ALA A 50 37.23 22.79 14.99
CA ALA A 50 38.44 22.87 15.84
C ALA A 50 39.48 21.82 15.50
N SER A 51 39.15 20.76 14.76
CA SER A 51 40.07 19.65 14.44
C SER A 51 39.83 19.16 13.03
N SER A 52 40.69 19.40 12.13
CA SER A 52 40.58 19.29 10.68
C SER A 52 40.51 17.91 10.00
N PRO A 53 40.22 16.73 10.54
CA PRO A 53 39.72 15.63 9.74
C PRO A 53 38.25 15.48 9.88
N LEU A 54 37.56 15.11 8.77
CA LEU A 54 36.17 14.64 8.78
C LEU A 54 36.03 13.45 9.74
N SER A 55 35.21 13.58 10.77
CA SER A 55 34.89 12.49 11.69
C SER A 55 33.49 11.94 11.39
N LYS A 56 33.34 10.62 11.44
CA LYS A 56 32.05 9.95 11.31
C LYS A 56 31.19 10.30 12.51
N ASN A 57 29.97 10.78 12.25
CA ASN A 57 29.05 11.19 13.31
C ASN A 57 27.68 10.51 13.21
N LEU A 58 27.44 9.71 12.19
CA LEU A 58 26.23 8.94 12.00
C LEU A 58 26.53 7.68 11.19
N TYR A 59 25.95 6.57 11.64
CA TYR A 59 25.85 5.32 10.91
C TYR A 59 24.41 4.82 10.99
N ILE A 60 23.82 4.51 9.84
CA ILE A 60 22.47 3.92 9.74
C ILE A 60 22.62 2.66 8.88
N ASP A 61 22.21 1.52 9.41
CA ASP A 61 22.06 0.26 8.68
C ASP A 61 20.58 -0.11 8.68
N SER A 62 19.97 -0.13 7.50
CA SER A 62 18.58 -0.47 7.27
C SER A 62 18.51 -1.74 6.41
N GLN A 63 17.91 -2.78 6.96
CA GLN A 63 17.73 -4.07 6.32
C GLN A 63 16.24 -4.33 6.15
N ARG A 64 15.84 -4.72 4.94
CA ARG A 64 14.45 -4.99 4.61
C ARG A 64 14.34 -6.17 3.66
N GLN A 65 13.46 -7.11 3.99
CA GLN A 65 13.03 -8.18 3.09
C GLN A 65 11.52 -8.18 2.99
N THR A 66 11.01 -8.20 1.77
CA THR A 66 9.57 -8.26 1.47
C THR A 66 9.28 -9.53 0.70
N LYS A 67 8.30 -10.30 1.13
CA LYS A 67 7.83 -11.52 0.44
C LYS A 67 6.35 -11.41 0.16
N GLU A 68 5.94 -11.89 -1.00
CA GLU A 68 4.56 -11.99 -1.38
C GLU A 68 4.26 -13.34 -2.04
N LEU A 69 3.11 -13.90 -1.70
CA LEU A 69 2.53 -15.07 -2.37
C LEU A 69 1.05 -14.80 -2.61
N ILE A 70 0.63 -14.82 -3.88
CA ILE A 70 -0.76 -14.66 -4.30
C ILE A 70 -1.19 -15.92 -5.04
N LEU A 71 -2.35 -16.43 -4.66
CA LEU A 71 -3.07 -17.51 -5.35
C LEU A 71 -4.49 -17.03 -5.61
N GLN A 72 -4.90 -17.00 -6.87
CA GLN A 72 -6.23 -16.58 -7.27
C GLN A 72 -6.87 -17.62 -8.18
N THR A 73 -8.17 -17.81 -8.02
CA THR A 73 -9.00 -18.57 -8.98
C THR A 73 -10.25 -17.78 -9.27
N ASN A 74 -10.71 -17.82 -10.51
CA ASN A 74 -11.98 -17.22 -10.89
C ASN A 74 -12.69 -18.03 -11.98
N TYR A 75 -14.02 -17.98 -11.97
CA TYR A 75 -14.88 -18.60 -12.94
C TYR A 75 -15.78 -17.54 -13.58
N ASN A 76 -15.68 -17.42 -14.91
CA ASN A 76 -16.45 -16.49 -15.73
C ASN A 76 -17.51 -17.25 -16.51
N PHE A 77 -18.75 -16.79 -16.48
CA PHE A 77 -19.84 -17.39 -17.24
C PHE A 77 -20.93 -16.38 -17.59
N SER A 78 -21.66 -16.65 -18.66
CA SER A 78 -22.83 -15.85 -19.05
C SER A 78 -24.05 -16.35 -18.27
N LEU A 79 -24.80 -15.42 -17.66
CA LEU A 79 -26.10 -15.71 -17.03
C LEU A 79 -27.19 -15.74 -18.06
N THR A 80 -27.23 -14.73 -18.91
CA THR A 80 -28.15 -14.56 -20.04
C THR A 80 -27.43 -13.78 -21.14
N GLU A 81 -28.09 -13.56 -22.27
CA GLU A 81 -27.62 -12.61 -23.29
C GLU A 81 -27.46 -11.21 -22.66
N GLY A 82 -26.31 -10.59 -22.84
CA GLY A 82 -25.97 -9.29 -22.25
C GLY A 82 -25.61 -9.29 -20.76
N GLN A 83 -25.58 -10.46 -20.09
CA GLN A 83 -25.18 -10.55 -18.70
C GLN A 83 -24.06 -11.59 -18.48
N SER A 84 -22.99 -11.16 -17.82
CA SER A 84 -21.91 -12.07 -17.42
C SER A 84 -21.60 -11.91 -15.93
N LEU A 85 -21.20 -13.03 -15.32
CA LEU A 85 -20.79 -13.08 -13.93
C LEU A 85 -19.40 -13.71 -13.84
N ARG A 86 -18.53 -13.06 -13.07
CA ARG A 86 -17.25 -13.59 -12.62
C ARG A 86 -17.27 -13.74 -11.11
N ILE A 87 -17.09 -14.96 -10.61
CA ILE A 87 -16.91 -15.23 -9.19
C ILE A 87 -15.52 -15.78 -8.96
N GLY A 88 -14.95 -15.51 -7.81
CA GLY A 88 -13.62 -16.03 -7.53
C GLY A 88 -13.20 -15.88 -6.08
N PHE A 89 -12.00 -16.36 -5.84
CA PHE A 89 -11.37 -16.37 -4.54
C PHE A 89 -9.88 -16.04 -4.71
N GLU A 90 -9.35 -15.27 -3.77
CA GLU A 90 -7.92 -14.96 -3.68
C GLU A 90 -7.41 -15.24 -2.26
N ARG A 91 -6.20 -15.75 -2.18
CA ARG A 91 -5.41 -15.81 -0.96
C ARG A 91 -4.09 -15.09 -1.22
N ALA A 92 -3.79 -14.07 -0.40
CA ALA A 92 -2.51 -13.38 -0.40
C ALA A 92 -1.81 -13.57 0.95
N ILE A 93 -0.51 -13.77 0.91
CA ILE A 93 0.37 -13.77 2.09
C ILE A 93 1.47 -12.76 1.78
N ASN A 94 1.55 -11.72 2.60
CA ASN A 94 2.56 -10.69 2.52
C ASN A 94 3.38 -10.69 3.81
N GLU A 95 4.69 -10.55 3.69
CA GLU A 95 5.59 -10.54 4.84
C GLU A 95 6.67 -9.47 4.66
N LEU A 96 6.90 -8.68 5.69
CA LEU A 96 8.00 -7.76 5.81
C LEU A 96 8.86 -8.17 7.01
N ASN A 97 10.15 -8.40 6.78
CA ASN A 97 11.17 -8.46 7.80
C ASN A 97 12.00 -7.18 7.70
N SER A 98 12.16 -6.46 8.80
CA SER A 98 12.86 -5.17 8.83
C SER A 98 13.72 -5.07 10.08
N ALA A 99 14.95 -4.58 9.91
CA ALA A 99 15.84 -4.19 11.01
C ALA A 99 16.43 -2.81 10.70
N LEU A 100 16.59 -2.00 11.74
CA LEU A 100 17.15 -0.65 11.68
C LEU A 100 18.15 -0.47 12.82
N PHE A 101 19.39 -0.14 12.50
CA PHE A 101 20.41 0.19 13.48
C PHE A 101 20.90 1.62 13.23
N ILE A 102 20.83 2.45 14.25
CA ILE A 102 21.32 3.82 14.24
C ILE A 102 22.42 3.95 15.28
N ALA A 103 23.60 4.40 14.86
CA ALA A 103 24.72 4.66 15.75
C ALA A 103 25.25 6.09 15.58
N SER A 104 25.71 6.66 16.69
CA SER A 104 26.25 8.01 16.76
C SER A 104 27.33 8.11 17.85
N PRO A 105 28.13 9.20 17.90
CA PRO A 105 29.07 9.45 19.01
C PRO A 105 28.38 9.58 20.38
N PHE A 106 27.06 9.83 20.38
CA PHE A 106 26.25 10.03 21.60
C PHE A 106 25.40 8.80 21.92
N GLY A 107 25.64 7.67 21.29
CA GLY A 107 24.99 6.40 21.61
C GLY A 107 25.32 5.93 23.03
N THR A 108 24.45 5.12 23.63
CA THR A 108 24.59 4.67 25.02
C THR A 108 25.32 3.34 25.15
N GLU A 109 25.54 2.63 24.07
CA GLU A 109 26.29 1.38 24.06
C GLU A 109 27.77 1.58 23.76
N THR A 110 28.59 0.55 23.99
CA THR A 110 29.99 0.58 23.63
C THR A 110 30.17 0.72 22.12
N ALA A 111 31.06 1.62 21.70
CA ALA A 111 31.43 1.80 20.31
C ALA A 111 31.87 0.48 19.66
N SER A 112 31.45 0.20 18.46
CA SER A 112 31.71 -1.07 17.76
C SER A 112 32.07 -0.85 16.30
N GLU A 113 33.03 -1.60 15.81
CA GLU A 113 33.37 -1.64 14.39
C GLU A 113 32.18 -2.04 13.50
N LYS A 114 31.28 -2.86 14.02
CA LYS A 114 30.00 -3.19 13.34
C LYS A 114 29.19 -1.97 12.97
N TYR A 115 29.29 -0.90 13.74
CA TYR A 115 28.59 0.37 13.53
C TYR A 115 29.54 1.48 13.11
N GLY A 116 30.60 1.10 12.37
CA GLY A 116 31.58 2.04 11.86
C GLY A 116 32.38 2.78 12.96
N GLY A 117 32.57 2.15 14.11
CA GLY A 117 33.28 2.72 15.26
C GLY A 117 32.43 3.61 16.15
N LEU A 118 31.08 3.68 15.92
CA LEU A 118 30.15 4.47 16.70
C LEU A 118 29.39 3.63 17.72
N SER A 119 28.73 4.31 18.65
CA SER A 119 27.89 3.71 19.67
C SER A 119 26.44 3.62 19.23
N LEU A 120 25.81 2.46 19.41
CA LEU A 120 24.41 2.25 19.05
C LEU A 120 23.50 3.18 19.90
N VAL A 121 22.44 3.68 19.26
CA VAL A 121 21.35 4.43 19.87
C VAL A 121 20.12 3.53 19.99
N PRO A 122 19.94 2.80 21.13
CA PRO A 122 18.90 1.77 21.26
C PRO A 122 17.47 2.33 21.07
N SER A 123 17.22 3.56 21.56
CA SER A 123 15.91 4.21 21.47
C SER A 123 15.44 4.48 20.03
N SER A 124 16.40 4.54 19.09
CA SER A 124 16.13 4.80 17.66
C SER A 124 16.42 3.58 16.80
N SER A 125 16.86 2.47 17.40
CA SER A 125 17.19 1.24 16.70
C SER A 125 16.13 0.17 16.92
N ASN A 126 15.93 -0.68 15.90
CA ASN A 126 15.01 -1.81 15.94
C ASN A 126 15.77 -3.06 15.46
N ALA A 127 16.07 -3.97 16.38
CA ALA A 127 16.83 -5.17 16.09
C ALA A 127 16.13 -6.18 15.16
N GLY A 128 14.85 -6.01 14.96
CA GLY A 128 14.08 -6.81 14.01
C GLY A 128 12.58 -6.70 14.28
N THR A 129 11.84 -6.41 13.23
CA THR A 129 10.36 -6.46 13.22
C THR A 129 9.91 -7.30 12.05
N GLN A 130 9.05 -8.27 12.30
CA GLN A 130 8.34 -8.99 11.26
C GLN A 130 6.89 -8.55 11.27
N VAL A 131 6.37 -8.18 10.10
CA VAL A 131 4.95 -7.93 9.86
C VAL A 131 4.47 -8.92 8.81
N LYS A 132 3.41 -9.65 9.12
CA LYS A 132 2.84 -10.66 8.22
C LYS A 132 1.34 -10.46 8.10
N GLU A 133 0.85 -10.40 6.86
CA GLU A 133 -0.57 -10.43 6.54
C GLU A 133 -0.94 -11.76 5.89
N LYS A 134 -2.10 -12.27 6.28
CA LYS A 134 -2.80 -13.33 5.56
C LYS A 134 -4.16 -12.79 5.18
N ARG A 135 -4.38 -12.60 3.88
CA ARG A 135 -5.62 -12.06 3.34
C ARG A 135 -6.35 -13.12 2.51
N TYR A 136 -7.65 -13.15 2.67
CA TYR A 136 -8.58 -13.96 1.91
C TYR A 136 -9.66 -13.06 1.33
N GLU A 137 -9.88 -13.14 0.03
CA GLU A 137 -10.94 -12.40 -0.64
C GLU A 137 -11.85 -13.34 -1.41
N GLY A 138 -13.16 -13.20 -1.20
CA GLY A 138 -14.18 -13.77 -2.07
C GLY A 138 -14.80 -12.65 -2.88
N PHE A 139 -14.97 -12.81 -4.19
CA PHE A 139 -15.50 -11.74 -5.04
C PHE A 139 -16.51 -12.22 -6.07
N ALA A 140 -17.41 -11.31 -6.43
CA ALA A 140 -18.35 -11.44 -7.53
C ALA A 140 -18.38 -10.13 -8.33
N PHE A 141 -18.25 -10.22 -9.66
CA PHE A 141 -18.36 -9.12 -10.60
C PHE A 141 -19.45 -9.44 -11.61
N HIS A 142 -20.45 -8.57 -11.72
CA HIS A 142 -21.55 -8.71 -12.65
C HIS A 142 -21.52 -7.58 -13.66
N ASN A 143 -21.51 -7.94 -14.95
CA ASN A 143 -21.62 -7.00 -16.06
C ASN A 143 -22.97 -7.22 -16.72
N TRP A 144 -23.71 -6.13 -16.90
CA TRP A 144 -25.02 -6.15 -17.54
C TRP A 144 -25.12 -5.07 -18.62
N THR A 145 -25.25 -5.49 -19.87
CA THR A 145 -25.67 -4.65 -20.98
C THR A 145 -27.21 -4.60 -20.96
N ILE A 146 -27.76 -3.55 -20.38
CA ILE A 146 -29.22 -3.40 -20.17
C ILE A 146 -29.90 -3.21 -21.53
N ASN A 147 -29.29 -2.38 -22.39
CA ASN A 147 -29.67 -2.12 -23.76
C ASN A 147 -28.51 -1.45 -24.51
N ASP A 148 -28.69 -1.07 -25.77
CA ASP A 148 -27.64 -0.45 -26.61
C ASP A 148 -27.10 0.86 -26.05
N LYS A 149 -27.81 1.51 -25.13
CA LYS A 149 -27.44 2.80 -24.54
C LYS A 149 -26.98 2.69 -23.09
N SER A 150 -27.30 1.59 -22.39
CA SER A 150 -27.09 1.47 -20.94
C SER A 150 -26.34 0.22 -20.57
N SER A 151 -25.34 0.38 -19.75
CA SER A 151 -24.61 -0.73 -19.10
C SER A 151 -24.43 -0.48 -17.61
N LEU A 152 -24.41 -1.57 -16.86
CA LEU A 152 -24.20 -1.58 -15.41
C LEU A 152 -23.16 -2.63 -15.05
N GLU A 153 -22.11 -2.20 -14.37
CA GLU A 153 -21.15 -3.10 -13.74
C GLU A 153 -21.33 -3.00 -12.22
N THR A 154 -21.49 -4.15 -11.58
CA THR A 154 -21.53 -4.22 -10.11
C THR A 154 -20.52 -5.20 -9.61
N SER A 155 -19.96 -4.93 -8.45
CA SER A 155 -19.12 -5.90 -7.78
C SER A 155 -19.35 -5.93 -6.28
N LEU A 156 -19.07 -7.07 -5.70
CA LEU A 156 -19.01 -7.26 -4.26
C LEU A 156 -17.76 -8.07 -3.93
N VAL A 157 -16.90 -7.51 -3.09
CA VAL A 157 -15.75 -8.20 -2.54
C VAL A 157 -15.91 -8.30 -1.04
N TYR A 158 -15.73 -9.50 -0.50
CA TYR A 158 -15.57 -9.72 0.93
C TYR A 158 -14.10 -10.03 1.21
N GLU A 159 -13.51 -9.26 2.09
CA GLU A 159 -12.12 -9.41 2.53
C GLU A 159 -12.07 -9.79 4.00
N ASN A 160 -11.24 -10.78 4.32
CA ASN A 160 -10.82 -11.12 5.67
C ASN A 160 -9.31 -11.11 5.72
N SER A 161 -8.71 -10.23 6.52
CA SER A 161 -7.26 -10.14 6.67
C SER A 161 -6.85 -10.22 8.13
N GLU A 162 -5.77 -10.94 8.39
CA GLU A 162 -5.08 -11.07 9.66
C GLU A 162 -3.69 -10.46 9.52
N ILE A 163 -3.40 -9.41 10.29
CA ILE A 163 -2.07 -8.79 10.36
C ILE A 163 -1.45 -9.15 11.72
N SER A 164 -0.26 -9.76 11.68
CA SER A 164 0.54 -10.07 12.86
C SER A 164 1.87 -9.35 12.81
N GLN A 165 2.26 -8.76 13.91
CA GLN A 165 3.58 -8.14 14.12
C GLN A 165 4.29 -8.87 15.25
N THR A 166 5.58 -9.13 15.08
CA THR A 166 6.49 -9.70 16.11
C THR A 166 7.81 -8.94 16.10
N GLY A 167 8.61 -9.10 17.16
CA GLY A 167 9.87 -8.39 17.37
C GLY A 167 9.77 -7.47 18.60
N VAL A 168 10.06 -6.18 18.40
CA VAL A 168 10.00 -5.19 19.52
C VAL A 168 8.59 -5.08 20.11
N VAL A 169 7.57 -5.19 19.26
CA VAL A 169 6.16 -5.24 19.65
C VAL A 169 5.56 -6.52 19.10
N SER A 170 4.76 -7.21 19.90
CA SER A 170 3.97 -8.36 19.44
C SER A 170 2.49 -7.99 19.44
N LYS A 171 1.87 -8.00 18.28
CA LYS A 171 0.46 -7.66 18.11
C LYS A 171 -0.16 -8.43 16.96
N LYS A 172 -1.43 -8.81 17.14
CA LYS A 172 -2.26 -9.46 16.11
C LYS A 172 -3.57 -8.72 15.99
N ARG A 173 -4.01 -8.51 14.75
CA ARG A 173 -5.26 -7.80 14.42
C ARG A 173 -5.96 -8.48 13.27
N ASP A 174 -7.27 -8.54 13.34
CA ASP A 174 -8.15 -9.12 12.33
C ASP A 174 -9.04 -8.01 11.76
N PHE A 175 -9.19 -7.99 10.44
CA PHE A 175 -10.00 -7.02 9.71
C PHE A 175 -10.97 -7.75 8.78
N GLN A 176 -12.19 -7.21 8.67
CA GLN A 176 -13.21 -7.72 7.76
C GLN A 176 -13.88 -6.57 7.04
N PHE A 177 -13.96 -6.66 5.73
CA PHE A 177 -14.53 -5.61 4.90
C PHE A 177 -15.44 -6.16 3.81
N TRP A 178 -16.54 -5.42 3.59
CA TRP A 178 -17.36 -5.55 2.39
C TRP A 178 -17.07 -4.36 1.49
N ARG A 179 -16.68 -4.63 0.24
CA ARG A 179 -16.34 -3.61 -0.75
C ARG A 179 -17.27 -3.70 -1.97
N PRO A 180 -18.51 -3.18 -1.86
CA PRO A 180 -19.41 -3.06 -3.00
C PRO A 180 -18.94 -1.97 -3.95
N SER A 181 -19.19 -2.16 -5.26
CA SER A 181 -19.06 -1.11 -6.26
C SER A 181 -20.18 -1.18 -7.29
N LEU A 182 -20.47 -0.02 -7.87
CA LEU A 182 -21.41 0.16 -8.96
C LEU A 182 -20.81 1.15 -9.96
N ASP A 183 -20.85 0.82 -11.25
CA ASP A 183 -20.48 1.67 -12.37
C ASP A 183 -21.61 1.63 -13.41
N TYR A 184 -22.32 2.73 -13.56
CA TYR A 184 -23.41 2.87 -14.51
C TYR A 184 -23.02 3.80 -15.64
N ARG A 185 -23.25 3.36 -16.88
CA ARG A 185 -23.00 4.14 -18.09
C ARG A 185 -24.27 4.28 -18.89
N TYR A 186 -24.51 5.50 -19.37
CA TYR A 186 -25.66 5.84 -20.20
C TYR A 186 -25.26 6.74 -21.36
N ASN A 187 -25.42 6.24 -22.60
CA ASN A 187 -25.23 6.99 -23.83
C ASN A 187 -26.56 7.63 -24.23
N PHE A 188 -26.82 8.88 -23.80
CA PHE A 188 -28.09 9.55 -24.13
C PHE A 188 -28.09 10.13 -25.55
N ALA A 189 -26.92 10.27 -26.19
CA ALA A 189 -26.73 10.53 -27.62
C ALA A 189 -25.43 9.83 -28.09
N ASP A 190 -25.23 9.75 -29.41
CA ASP A 190 -24.07 9.06 -30.00
C ASP A 190 -22.73 9.67 -29.53
N ASN A 191 -22.74 10.96 -29.22
CA ASN A 191 -21.59 11.73 -28.80
C ASN A 191 -21.64 12.17 -27.34
N PHE A 192 -22.70 11.83 -26.58
CA PHE A 192 -22.82 12.16 -25.17
C PHE A 192 -22.97 10.92 -24.29
N ARG A 193 -22.14 10.82 -23.27
CA ARG A 193 -22.17 9.76 -22.28
C ARG A 193 -22.22 10.34 -20.86
N PHE A 194 -23.04 9.73 -20.03
CA PHE A 194 -22.96 9.87 -18.57
C PHE A 194 -22.31 8.60 -17.97
N ARG A 195 -21.45 8.79 -16.97
CA ARG A 195 -20.93 7.71 -16.12
C ARG A 195 -21.10 8.09 -14.66
N GLY A 196 -21.71 7.19 -13.89
CA GLY A 196 -21.83 7.32 -12.44
C GLY A 196 -21.18 6.16 -11.73
N THR A 197 -20.30 6.41 -10.74
CA THR A 197 -19.68 5.34 -9.95
C THR A 197 -19.87 5.56 -8.46
N ILE A 198 -20.14 4.45 -7.76
CA ILE A 198 -20.18 4.38 -6.30
C ILE A 198 -19.27 3.23 -5.88
N ARG A 199 -18.34 3.47 -4.97
CA ARG A 199 -17.42 2.43 -4.51
C ARG A 199 -17.11 2.57 -3.03
N ARG A 200 -17.06 1.44 -2.34
CA ARG A 200 -16.42 1.38 -1.03
C ARG A 200 -14.99 0.88 -1.21
N ASN A 201 -14.02 1.72 -0.85
CA ASN A 201 -12.61 1.40 -0.91
C ASN A 201 -12.07 1.10 0.49
N VAL A 202 -11.08 0.22 0.55
CA VAL A 202 -10.26 -0.07 1.73
C VAL A 202 -8.81 0.06 1.28
N SER A 203 -8.06 0.94 1.93
CA SER A 203 -6.64 1.12 1.63
C SER A 203 -5.83 0.04 2.31
N GLN A 204 -4.95 -0.61 1.57
CA GLN A 204 -3.98 -1.53 2.16
C GLN A 204 -3.01 -0.77 3.06
N LEU A 205 -2.71 -1.38 4.21
CA LEU A 205 -1.72 -0.84 5.13
C LEU A 205 -0.30 -1.07 4.59
N SER A 206 0.51 -0.03 4.62
CA SER A 206 1.94 -0.19 4.34
C SER A 206 2.61 -0.88 5.53
N PHE A 207 3.22 -2.02 5.32
CA PHE A 207 3.92 -2.75 6.38
C PHE A 207 5.10 -1.97 6.97
N SER A 208 5.72 -1.08 6.18
CA SER A 208 6.75 -0.19 6.70
C SER A 208 6.25 0.81 7.73
N ALA A 209 4.93 1.07 7.78
CA ALA A 209 4.34 1.94 8.80
C ALA A 209 4.24 1.27 10.18
N PHE A 210 4.34 -0.07 10.26
CA PHE A 210 4.35 -0.80 11.52
C PHE A 210 5.74 -0.88 12.14
N ALA A 211 6.81 -0.77 11.35
CA ALA A 211 8.19 -0.85 11.78
C ALA A 211 8.81 0.54 11.90
N ALA A 212 9.76 0.72 12.81
CA ALA A 212 10.59 1.91 12.82
C ALA A 212 11.44 1.94 11.52
N THR A 213 11.49 3.10 10.87
CA THR A 213 12.23 3.31 9.63
C THR A 213 13.04 4.60 9.70
N ALA A 214 14.11 4.69 8.91
CA ALA A 214 14.83 5.94 8.66
C ALA A 214 14.67 6.31 7.18
N ASN A 215 14.47 7.60 6.93
CA ASN A 215 14.53 8.11 5.56
C ASN A 215 15.98 8.39 5.18
N ASN A 216 16.55 7.59 4.30
CA ASN A 216 17.95 7.77 3.86
C ASN A 216 18.11 8.97 2.89
N ASP A 217 17.01 9.49 2.33
CA ASP A 217 17.05 10.64 1.43
C ASP A 217 16.97 11.99 2.19
N ASP A 218 16.62 11.95 3.49
CA ASP A 218 16.51 13.15 4.30
C ASP A 218 17.84 13.46 5.00
N ARG A 219 18.33 14.68 4.84
CA ARG A 219 19.57 15.15 5.48
C ARG A 219 19.45 15.27 6.99
N ASP A 220 18.24 15.50 7.48
CA ASP A 220 17.92 15.50 8.91
C ASP A 220 17.49 14.08 9.29
N ILE A 221 17.99 13.58 10.43
CA ILE A 221 17.65 12.24 10.91
C ILE A 221 16.20 12.26 11.43
N ASN A 222 15.25 12.21 10.53
CA ASN A 222 13.86 12.00 10.89
C ASN A 222 13.60 10.50 10.96
N GLY A 223 13.86 9.90 12.12
CA GLY A 223 13.39 8.56 12.42
C GLY A 223 11.87 8.54 12.46
N PHE A 224 11.26 7.60 11.76
CA PHE A 224 9.83 7.35 11.85
C PHE A 224 9.60 6.19 12.82
N ALA A 225 8.85 6.45 13.88
CA ALA A 225 8.38 5.39 14.75
C ALA A 225 7.38 4.49 14.01
N GLY A 226 7.45 3.19 14.25
CA GLY A 226 6.43 2.26 13.81
C GLY A 226 5.13 2.46 14.60
N ASN A 227 3.98 2.24 13.96
CA ASN A 227 2.68 2.33 14.61
C ASN A 227 1.91 1.00 14.49
N PRO A 228 1.92 0.15 15.54
CA PRO A 228 1.20 -1.12 15.54
C PRO A 228 -0.32 -0.95 15.66
N GLU A 229 -0.80 0.28 15.97
CA GLU A 229 -2.24 0.58 16.11
C GLU A 229 -2.89 1.04 14.79
N LEU A 230 -2.13 1.12 13.70
CA LEU A 230 -2.62 1.61 12.43
C LEU A 230 -3.78 0.76 11.89
N GLU A 231 -4.87 1.41 11.51
CA GLU A 231 -6.07 0.80 10.93
C GLU A 231 -6.20 1.14 9.44
N PRO A 232 -6.77 0.24 8.62
CA PRO A 232 -7.06 0.55 7.23
C PRO A 232 -7.98 1.77 7.11
N GLU A 233 -7.61 2.70 6.23
CA GLU A 233 -8.49 3.78 5.81
C GLU A 233 -9.60 3.19 4.94
N THR A 234 -10.86 3.54 5.21
CA THR A 234 -11.99 3.15 4.38
C THR A 234 -12.69 4.37 3.82
N SER A 235 -13.24 4.28 2.62
CA SER A 235 -13.98 5.39 2.05
C SER A 235 -15.15 4.95 1.17
N TRP A 236 -16.20 5.77 1.16
CA TRP A 236 -17.19 5.77 0.12
C TRP A 236 -16.84 6.84 -0.91
N ALA A 237 -16.64 6.44 -2.15
CA ALA A 237 -16.33 7.33 -3.26
C ALA A 237 -17.48 7.37 -4.25
N TYR A 238 -17.91 8.57 -4.60
CA TYR A 238 -18.99 8.87 -5.54
C TYR A 238 -18.42 9.74 -6.65
N ASN A 239 -18.60 9.33 -7.92
CA ASN A 239 -18.19 10.12 -9.08
C ASN A 239 -19.34 10.18 -10.07
N GLY A 240 -19.50 11.36 -10.68
CA GLY A 240 -20.41 11.58 -11.80
C GLY A 240 -19.67 12.33 -12.89
N GLU A 241 -19.68 11.80 -14.11
CA GLU A 241 -18.95 12.32 -15.27
C GLU A 241 -19.86 12.45 -16.47
N LEU A 242 -19.73 13.56 -17.20
CA LEU A 242 -20.31 13.79 -18.51
C LEU A 242 -19.18 13.86 -19.53
N GLU A 243 -19.27 13.03 -20.55
CA GLU A 243 -18.32 12.95 -21.67
C GLU A 243 -18.98 13.40 -22.95
N TYR A 244 -18.31 14.25 -23.71
CA TYR A 244 -18.70 14.64 -25.05
C TYR A 244 -17.59 14.25 -26.04
N ARG A 245 -17.91 13.40 -27.01
CA ARG A 245 -17.04 13.01 -28.11
C ARG A 245 -17.14 14.00 -29.26
N LEU A 246 -16.01 14.56 -29.63
CA LEU A 246 -15.93 15.44 -30.78
C LEU A 246 -16.15 14.66 -32.08
N PRO A 247 -16.74 15.31 -33.11
CA PRO A 247 -16.94 14.68 -34.41
C PRO A 247 -15.62 14.16 -35.00
N ASN A 248 -15.71 13.07 -35.81
CA ASN A 248 -14.57 12.42 -36.45
C ASN A 248 -13.47 11.94 -35.51
N ASP A 249 -13.81 11.55 -34.29
CA ASP A 249 -12.87 11.10 -33.25
C ASP A 249 -11.74 12.11 -32.98
N ALA A 250 -12.01 13.41 -33.17
CA ALA A 250 -11.03 14.49 -32.97
C ALA A 250 -10.62 14.66 -31.51
N GLY A 251 -11.36 14.08 -30.54
CA GLY A 251 -11.05 14.10 -29.12
C GLY A 251 -12.27 13.89 -28.24
N VAL A 252 -12.05 13.98 -26.94
CA VAL A 252 -13.06 13.84 -25.91
C VAL A 252 -12.95 15.01 -24.93
N LEU A 253 -14.08 15.61 -24.60
CA LEU A 253 -14.21 16.56 -23.49
C LEU A 253 -14.96 15.86 -22.37
N ALA A 254 -14.41 15.88 -21.18
CA ALA A 254 -15.03 15.30 -20.00
C ALA A 254 -15.11 16.32 -18.87
N THR A 255 -16.22 16.31 -18.13
CA THR A 255 -16.36 17.08 -16.88
C THR A 255 -17.09 16.25 -15.85
N GLY A 256 -16.72 16.40 -14.61
CA GLY A 256 -17.33 15.60 -13.56
C GLY A 256 -17.17 16.17 -12.17
N LEU A 257 -17.94 15.57 -11.25
CA LEU A 257 -17.91 15.84 -9.83
C LEU A 257 -17.47 14.59 -9.09
N PHE A 258 -16.72 14.75 -8.04
CA PHE A 258 -16.41 13.67 -7.11
C PHE A 258 -16.66 14.08 -5.66
N TYR A 259 -17.05 13.09 -4.87
CA TYR A 259 -17.15 13.21 -3.42
C TYR A 259 -16.65 11.92 -2.78
N SER A 260 -15.85 12.07 -1.71
CA SER A 260 -15.39 10.93 -0.90
C SER A 260 -15.60 11.23 0.58
N ASP A 261 -16.22 10.28 1.28
CA ASP A 261 -16.35 10.25 2.73
C ASP A 261 -15.40 9.20 3.28
N ILE A 262 -14.42 9.63 4.06
CA ILE A 262 -13.26 8.83 4.43
C ILE A 262 -13.27 8.63 5.95
N ASP A 263 -13.26 7.37 6.37
CA ASP A 263 -13.07 6.98 7.76
C ASP A 263 -11.62 6.57 8.01
N ASN A 264 -11.12 6.82 9.22
CA ASN A 264 -9.76 6.46 9.65
C ASN A 264 -8.67 6.97 8.70
N LYS A 265 -8.79 8.23 8.23
CA LYS A 265 -7.81 8.85 7.32
C LYS A 265 -6.40 8.62 7.83
N ILE A 266 -5.55 8.06 6.96
CA ILE A 266 -4.13 7.85 7.27
C ILE A 266 -3.35 9.14 7.01
N GLY A 267 -2.55 9.55 7.99
CA GLY A 267 -1.75 10.78 7.93
C GLY A 267 -0.52 10.69 8.83
N LYS A 268 0.16 11.82 8.99
CA LYS A 268 1.28 11.95 9.93
C LYS A 268 0.75 12.33 11.31
N ILE A 269 1.20 11.60 12.31
CA ILE A 269 0.92 11.87 13.73
C ILE A 269 2.23 12.07 14.49
N ILE A 270 2.16 12.69 15.64
CA ILE A 270 3.29 12.77 16.58
C ILE A 270 3.24 11.49 17.43
N ALA A 271 4.29 10.68 17.33
CA ALA A 271 4.46 9.46 18.12
C ALA A 271 5.60 9.70 19.11
N THR A 272 5.33 10.42 20.19
CA THR A 272 6.38 10.78 21.15
C THR A 272 6.21 9.98 22.43
N VAL A 273 7.22 9.19 22.77
CA VAL A 273 7.39 8.64 24.12
C VAL A 273 8.15 9.66 25.00
N ASP A 274 9.08 10.44 24.41
CA ASP A 274 9.85 11.49 25.07
C ASP A 274 9.54 12.86 24.45
N PRO A 275 8.92 13.80 25.19
CA PRO A 275 8.61 15.14 24.68
C PRO A 275 9.84 15.93 24.21
N SER A 276 11.04 15.59 24.67
CA SER A 276 12.29 16.26 24.25
C SER A 276 12.80 15.78 22.88
N GLN A 277 12.29 14.64 22.39
CA GLN A 277 12.66 14.06 21.08
C GLN A 277 11.39 13.67 20.29
N PRO A 278 10.68 14.64 19.71
CA PRO A 278 9.45 14.35 18.97
C PRO A 278 9.77 13.48 17.75
N GLN A 279 9.09 12.36 17.63
CA GLN A 279 9.12 11.48 16.46
C GLN A 279 7.79 11.56 15.75
N SER A 280 7.81 11.47 14.44
CA SER A 280 6.59 11.32 13.64
C SER A 280 6.33 9.83 13.33
N ALA A 281 5.06 9.49 13.21
CA ALA A 281 4.65 8.18 12.72
C ALA A 281 3.52 8.33 11.69
N THR A 282 3.26 7.28 10.96
CA THR A 282 2.03 7.15 10.20
C THR A 282 0.93 6.68 11.15
N GLY A 283 -0.23 7.34 11.14
CA GLY A 283 -1.34 7.01 12.03
C GLY A 283 -2.69 7.43 11.46
N ASN A 284 -3.75 7.07 12.16
CA ASN A 284 -5.10 7.47 11.78
C ASN A 284 -5.41 8.85 12.39
N VAL A 285 -5.73 9.82 11.55
CA VAL A 285 -6.00 11.22 11.97
C VAL A 285 -7.50 11.53 12.09
N GLY A 286 -8.37 10.52 11.88
CA GLY A 286 -9.82 10.62 12.00
C GLY A 286 -10.54 10.74 10.66
N PRO A 287 -11.85 11.10 10.68
CA PRO A 287 -12.64 11.20 9.46
C PRO A 287 -12.25 12.40 8.59
N SER A 288 -12.42 12.27 7.28
CA SER A 288 -12.12 13.31 6.29
C SER A 288 -13.11 13.27 5.15
N LYS A 289 -13.36 14.42 4.53
CA LYS A 289 -14.21 14.54 3.35
C LYS A 289 -13.46 15.23 2.23
N GLN A 290 -13.60 14.71 1.02
CA GLN A 290 -13.01 15.31 -0.17
C GLN A 290 -14.12 15.51 -1.20
N MET A 291 -14.13 16.66 -1.85
CA MET A 291 -15.00 16.94 -2.99
C MET A 291 -14.29 17.82 -4.00
N GLY A 292 -14.67 17.71 -5.23
CA GLY A 292 -14.13 18.53 -6.30
C GLY A 292 -14.81 18.28 -7.62
N TRP A 293 -14.38 19.04 -8.63
CA TRP A 293 -14.77 18.88 -10.01
C TRP A 293 -13.53 18.86 -10.90
N PHE A 294 -13.67 18.26 -12.08
CA PHE A 294 -12.61 18.18 -13.09
C PHE A 294 -13.18 18.41 -14.49
N THR A 295 -12.32 18.83 -15.37
CA THR A 295 -12.59 18.99 -16.81
C THR A 295 -11.43 18.45 -17.62
#